data_998a6135efdcd59e92e90acd514d6fd0
#
_entry.id   998a6135efdcd59e92e90acd514d6fd0
#
_cell.length_a   1.000
_cell.length_b   1.000
_cell.length_c   1.000
_cell.angle_alpha   90.00
_cell.angle_beta   90.00
_cell.angle_gamma   90.00
#
_symmetry.space_group_name_H-M   'P 1'
#
loop_
_entity.id
_entity.type
_entity.pdbx_description
1 polymer ?
#
loop_
_entity_poly.entity_id
_entity_poly.type
_entity_poly.pdbx_seq_one_letter_code
_entity_poly.pdbx_strand_id
1 'polypeptide(L)'
;MQTPKNRFKADLLEGPVQLGFWLALASPSIAEICAGLGYDWVLIDAEHGAQTLPGITEQLRAVDAAPPCSAIVRVPGHDPVTIRQILDLGAQTIMVPMVETAKEAAAIVTASRYPPHGDRGIGGAR
;
A
#
# COMPACT_ATOMS: atom_id res chain seq x y z
N MET A 1 -8.04 3.14 -20.70
CA MET A 1 -7.08 3.39 -19.61
C MET A 1 -6.47 2.05 -19.25
N GLN A 2 -5.14 1.91 -19.24
CA GLN A 2 -4.49 0.66 -18.80
C GLN A 2 -4.38 0.67 -17.28
N THR A 3 -4.63 -0.48 -16.65
CA THR A 3 -4.41 -0.65 -15.20
C THR A 3 -2.92 -0.50 -14.90
N PRO A 4 -2.52 0.32 -13.92
CA PRO A 4 -1.12 0.44 -13.52
C PRO A 4 -0.53 -0.91 -13.15
N LYS A 5 0.68 -1.21 -13.63
CA LYS A 5 1.39 -2.43 -13.22
C LYS A 5 1.96 -2.22 -11.81
N ASN A 6 1.76 -3.18 -10.92
CA ASN A 6 2.40 -3.17 -9.61
C ASN A 6 3.89 -3.54 -9.78
N ARG A 7 4.73 -2.50 -9.79
CA ARG A 7 6.17 -2.65 -9.99
C ARG A 7 6.81 -3.45 -8.85
N PHE A 8 6.50 -3.12 -7.60
CA PHE A 8 7.05 -3.84 -6.45
C PHE A 8 6.80 -5.34 -6.53
N LYS A 9 5.58 -5.75 -6.92
CA LYS A 9 5.26 -7.16 -7.12
C LYS A 9 6.10 -7.81 -8.22
N ALA A 10 6.33 -7.12 -9.33
CA ALA A 10 7.16 -7.63 -10.42
C ALA A 10 8.62 -7.78 -9.98
N ASP A 11 9.17 -6.77 -9.31
CA ASP A 11 10.55 -6.75 -8.84
C ASP A 11 10.81 -7.81 -7.75
N LEU A 12 9.81 -8.14 -6.91
CA LEU A 12 9.91 -9.25 -5.95
C LEU A 12 10.02 -10.62 -6.62
N LEU A 13 9.44 -10.80 -7.81
CA LEU A 13 9.41 -12.09 -8.50
C LEU A 13 10.64 -12.30 -9.39
N GLU A 14 11.15 -11.25 -9.99
CA GLU A 14 12.14 -11.34 -11.08
C GLU A 14 13.35 -10.42 -10.87
N GLY A 15 13.30 -9.54 -9.89
CA GLY A 15 14.30 -8.51 -9.67
C GLY A 15 15.38 -8.87 -8.63
N PRO A 16 16.33 -7.95 -8.41
CA PRO A 16 17.32 -8.04 -7.34
C PRO A 16 16.68 -7.87 -5.97
N VAL A 17 17.50 -8.00 -4.92
CA VAL A 17 17.09 -7.68 -3.54
C VAL A 17 16.55 -6.26 -3.46
N GLN A 18 15.36 -6.11 -2.90
CA GLN A 18 14.69 -4.83 -2.74
C GLN A 18 14.99 -4.24 -1.37
N LEU A 19 15.52 -3.02 -1.34
CA LEU A 19 15.77 -2.27 -0.11
C LEU A 19 14.65 -1.25 0.13
N GLY A 20 14.10 -1.25 1.33
CA GLY A 20 13.02 -0.34 1.68
C GLY A 20 13.16 0.33 3.03
N PHE A 21 12.31 1.31 3.28
CA PHE A 21 12.32 2.11 4.49
C PHE A 21 10.92 2.26 5.10
N TRP A 22 10.82 2.25 6.44
CA TRP A 22 9.55 2.37 7.17
C TRP A 22 9.27 3.81 7.57
N LEU A 23 8.05 4.30 7.28
CA LEU A 23 7.57 5.64 7.55
C LEU A 23 6.52 5.61 8.67
N ALA A 24 6.92 5.98 9.89
CA ALA A 24 6.03 6.06 11.05
C ALA A 24 5.62 7.49 11.42
N LEU A 25 6.26 8.51 10.84
CA LEU A 25 6.14 9.92 11.26
C LEU A 25 4.91 10.66 10.69
N ALA A 26 4.08 10.00 9.89
CA ALA A 26 2.87 10.59 9.29
C ALA A 26 3.12 11.93 8.55
N SER A 27 4.26 12.06 7.88
CA SER A 27 4.68 13.28 7.19
C SER A 27 4.86 13.05 5.69
N PRO A 28 4.09 13.75 4.83
CA PRO A 28 4.27 13.68 3.38
C PRO A 28 5.65 14.15 2.93
N SER A 29 6.21 15.17 3.58
CA SER A 29 7.55 15.67 3.25
C SER A 29 8.64 14.63 3.55
N ILE A 30 8.51 13.87 4.64
CA ILE A 30 9.43 12.77 4.95
C ILE A 30 9.26 11.63 3.93
N ALA A 31 8.02 11.32 3.54
CA ALA A 31 7.75 10.32 2.51
C ALA A 31 8.40 10.69 1.17
N GLU A 32 8.29 11.94 0.74
CA GLU A 32 8.93 12.46 -0.47
C GLU A 32 10.45 12.36 -0.41
N ILE A 33 11.07 12.82 0.69
CA ILE A 33 12.52 12.74 0.89
C ILE A 33 12.99 11.29 0.83
N CYS A 34 12.35 10.38 1.59
CA CYS A 34 12.73 8.98 1.63
C CYS A 34 12.57 8.30 0.27
N ALA A 35 11.48 8.58 -0.46
CA ALA A 35 11.27 8.06 -1.81
C ALA A 35 12.35 8.54 -2.79
N GLY A 36 12.86 9.76 -2.62
CA GLY A 36 13.94 10.33 -3.45
C GLY A 36 15.35 9.84 -3.11
N LEU A 37 15.55 9.12 -2.00
CA LEU A 37 16.87 8.65 -1.56
C LEU A 37 17.36 7.35 -2.26
N GLY A 38 16.57 6.77 -3.17
CA GLY A 38 16.96 5.59 -3.92
C GLY A 38 16.55 4.26 -3.27
N TYR A 39 15.62 4.28 -2.31
CA TYR A 39 14.97 3.06 -1.84
C TYR A 39 14.04 2.50 -2.93
N ASP A 40 13.96 1.18 -3.02
CA ASP A 40 13.05 0.51 -3.96
C ASP A 40 11.60 0.63 -3.52
N TRP A 41 11.36 0.69 -2.21
CA TRP A 41 10.05 0.87 -1.61
C TRP A 41 10.10 1.62 -0.27
N VAL A 42 9.00 2.27 0.06
CA VAL A 42 8.74 2.82 1.40
C VAL A 42 7.44 2.26 1.94
N LEU A 43 7.38 1.98 3.25
CA LEU A 43 6.20 1.46 3.92
C LEU A 43 5.60 2.52 4.84
N ILE A 44 4.39 2.96 4.52
CA ILE A 44 3.57 3.84 5.34
C ILE A 44 2.89 2.97 6.39
N ASP A 45 3.26 3.17 7.65
CA ASP A 45 2.81 2.33 8.75
C ASP A 45 1.52 2.87 9.38
N ALA A 46 0.37 2.29 9.02
CA ALA A 46 -0.92 2.64 9.60
C ALA A 46 -1.34 1.74 10.77
N GLU A 47 -0.53 0.77 11.17
CA GLU A 47 -0.77 -0.04 12.37
C GLU A 47 -0.16 0.62 13.62
N HIS A 48 1.12 0.98 13.59
CA HIS A 48 1.84 1.54 14.72
C HIS A 48 2.29 3.00 14.52
N GLY A 49 2.03 3.59 13.35
CA GLY A 49 2.24 5.01 13.07
C GLY A 49 0.99 5.83 13.38
N ALA A 50 1.15 7.13 13.68
CA ALA A 50 0.06 8.07 13.94
C ALA A 50 -0.65 8.50 12.63
N GLN A 51 -1.06 7.55 11.79
CA GLN A 51 -1.62 7.81 10.47
C GLN A 51 -3.11 8.12 10.50
N THR A 52 -3.52 8.96 9.55
CA THR A 52 -4.93 9.20 9.20
C THR A 52 -5.13 8.92 7.71
N LEU A 53 -6.36 8.63 7.27
CA LEU A 53 -6.64 8.42 5.85
C LEU A 53 -6.20 9.60 4.96
N PRO A 54 -6.48 10.88 5.30
CA PRO A 54 -5.91 12.01 4.56
C PRO A 54 -4.39 12.01 4.54
N GLY A 55 -3.72 11.78 5.67
CA GLY A 55 -2.26 11.74 5.75
C GLY A 55 -1.65 10.61 4.92
N ILE A 56 -2.28 9.44 4.87
CA ILE A 56 -1.86 8.34 3.98
C ILE A 56 -2.00 8.76 2.50
N THR A 57 -3.10 9.45 2.15
CA THR A 57 -3.32 9.94 0.78
C THR A 57 -2.22 10.91 0.35
N GLU A 58 -1.84 11.83 1.22
CA GLU A 58 -0.78 12.82 0.96
C GLU A 58 0.59 12.13 0.81
N GLN A 59 0.91 11.16 1.67
CA GLN A 59 2.14 10.38 1.57
C GLN A 59 2.19 9.53 0.29
N LEU A 60 1.09 8.89 -0.11
CA LEU A 60 1.01 8.14 -1.37
C LEU A 60 1.28 9.04 -2.57
N ARG A 61 0.71 10.26 -2.59
CA ARG A 61 0.97 11.25 -3.65
C ARG A 61 2.43 11.72 -3.67
N ALA A 62 3.02 11.91 -2.49
CA ALA A 62 4.42 12.31 -2.36
C ALA A 62 5.37 11.23 -2.92
N VAL A 63 5.11 9.95 -2.62
CA VAL A 63 5.90 8.84 -3.16
C VAL A 63 5.67 8.68 -4.68
N ASP A 64 4.45 8.81 -5.17
CA ASP A 64 4.12 8.75 -6.61
C ASP A 64 4.85 9.85 -7.41
N ALA A 65 5.14 10.99 -6.79
CA ALA A 65 5.89 12.09 -7.41
C ALA A 65 7.41 11.83 -7.49
N ALA A 66 7.94 10.84 -6.78
CA ALA A 66 9.35 10.49 -6.71
C ALA A 66 9.64 9.05 -7.21
N PRO A 67 9.34 8.72 -8.49
CA PRO A 67 9.66 7.42 -9.04
C PRO A 67 11.20 7.23 -9.10
N PRO A 68 11.71 5.99 -8.93
CA PRO A 68 10.96 4.73 -9.09
C PRO A 68 10.47 4.06 -7.80
N CYS A 69 10.47 4.72 -6.67
CA CYS A 69 10.10 4.14 -5.38
C CYS A 69 8.64 3.67 -5.35
N SER A 70 8.38 2.53 -4.73
CA SER A 70 7.03 1.96 -4.57
C SER A 70 6.49 2.21 -3.17
N ALA A 71 5.23 2.66 -3.06
CA ALA A 71 4.57 2.79 -1.76
C ALA A 71 3.88 1.47 -1.35
N ILE A 72 4.13 1.05 -0.11
CA ILE A 72 3.41 -0.02 0.59
C ILE A 72 2.67 0.61 1.76
N VAL A 73 1.44 0.20 2.02
CA VAL A 73 0.72 0.63 3.24
C VAL A 73 0.51 -0.57 4.14
N ARG A 74 1.03 -0.52 5.36
CA ARG A 74 0.65 -1.49 6.39
C ARG A 74 -0.68 -1.06 7.00
N VAL A 75 -1.73 -1.85 6.76
CA VAL A 75 -3.06 -1.63 7.35
C VAL A 75 -3.08 -2.04 8.83
N PRO A 76 -3.98 -1.48 9.65
CA PRO A 76 -4.02 -1.79 11.09
C PRO A 76 -4.57 -3.18 11.42
N GLY A 77 -5.10 -3.91 10.45
CA GLY A 77 -5.66 -5.25 10.66
C GLY A 77 -6.40 -5.79 9.45
N HIS A 78 -7.26 -6.79 9.68
CA HIS A 78 -7.93 -7.58 8.63
C HIS A 78 -9.30 -6.99 8.20
N ASP A 79 -9.69 -5.84 8.74
CA ASP A 79 -11.00 -5.25 8.42
C ASP A 79 -11.13 -4.95 6.92
N PRO A 80 -12.13 -5.56 6.23
CA PRO A 80 -12.29 -5.40 4.80
C PRO A 80 -12.64 -3.96 4.38
N VAL A 81 -13.28 -3.18 5.26
CA VAL A 81 -13.61 -1.77 4.97
C VAL A 81 -12.33 -0.94 4.92
N THR A 82 -11.46 -1.10 5.91
CA THR A 82 -10.17 -0.42 5.97
C THR A 82 -9.28 -0.80 4.78
N ILE A 83 -9.22 -2.09 4.42
CA ILE A 83 -8.48 -2.56 3.25
C ILE A 83 -8.98 -1.86 1.98
N ARG A 84 -10.30 -1.80 1.76
CA ARG A 84 -10.90 -1.14 0.59
C ARG A 84 -10.60 0.35 0.57
N GLN A 85 -10.74 1.04 1.70
CA GLN A 85 -10.43 2.46 1.80
C GLN A 85 -8.98 2.75 1.41
N ILE A 86 -8.02 2.02 1.95
CA ILE A 86 -6.59 2.21 1.64
C ILE A 86 -6.31 1.97 0.14
N LEU A 87 -6.92 0.95 -0.45
CA LEU A 87 -6.80 0.68 -1.89
C LEU A 87 -7.45 1.78 -2.74
N ASP A 88 -8.58 2.35 -2.29
CA ASP A 88 -9.27 3.46 -2.98
C ASP A 88 -8.47 4.77 -2.90
N LEU A 89 -7.65 4.96 -1.86
CA LEU A 89 -6.70 6.06 -1.76
C LEU A 89 -5.51 5.94 -2.74
N GLY A 90 -5.37 4.81 -3.42
CA GLY A 90 -4.37 4.59 -4.48
C GLY A 90 -3.22 3.68 -4.10
N ALA A 91 -3.22 3.06 -2.91
CA ALA A 91 -2.23 2.04 -2.58
C ALA A 91 -2.33 0.86 -3.56
N GLN A 92 -1.22 0.50 -4.19
CA GLN A 92 -1.13 -0.68 -5.07
C GLN A 92 -0.66 -1.92 -4.32
N THR A 93 -0.02 -1.73 -3.17
CA THR A 93 0.49 -2.80 -2.32
C THR A 93 0.10 -2.51 -0.89
N ILE A 94 -0.47 -3.51 -0.22
CA ILE A 94 -0.77 -3.47 1.20
C ILE A 94 -0.01 -4.57 1.93
N MET A 95 0.38 -4.31 3.17
CA MET A 95 0.85 -5.30 4.12
C MET A 95 -0.22 -5.47 5.19
N VAL A 96 -0.68 -6.68 5.37
CA VAL A 96 -1.69 -6.99 6.40
C VAL A 96 -1.01 -7.75 7.53
N PRO A 97 -1.03 -7.23 8.77
CA PRO A 97 -0.37 -7.86 9.90
C PRO A 97 -1.16 -9.05 10.43
N MET A 98 -0.51 -9.90 11.24
CA MET A 98 -1.15 -10.93 12.08
C MET A 98 -2.02 -11.94 11.30
N VAL A 99 -1.63 -12.29 10.08
CA VAL A 99 -2.34 -13.30 9.28
C VAL A 99 -1.83 -14.69 9.67
N GLU A 100 -2.65 -15.45 10.38
CA GLU A 100 -2.26 -16.74 10.97
C GLU A 100 -2.85 -17.96 10.25
N THR A 101 -3.94 -17.77 9.49
CA THR A 101 -4.64 -18.86 8.83
C THR A 101 -4.83 -18.62 7.33
N ALA A 102 -4.93 -19.73 6.58
CA ALA A 102 -5.26 -19.69 5.16
C ALA A 102 -6.63 -19.04 4.90
N LYS A 103 -7.58 -19.18 5.84
CA LYS A 103 -8.92 -18.57 5.75
C LYS A 103 -8.83 -17.04 5.83
N GLU A 104 -8.03 -16.51 6.75
CA GLU A 104 -7.78 -15.06 6.86
C GLU A 104 -7.11 -14.53 5.60
N ALA A 105 -6.06 -15.20 5.13
CA ALA A 105 -5.39 -14.81 3.89
C ALA A 105 -6.37 -14.77 2.69
N ALA A 106 -7.22 -15.78 2.55
CA ALA A 106 -8.24 -15.83 1.49
C ALA A 106 -9.27 -14.69 1.61
N ALA A 107 -9.73 -14.37 2.83
CA ALA A 107 -10.65 -13.27 3.07
C ALA A 107 -10.02 -11.90 2.70
N ILE A 108 -8.76 -11.67 3.05
CA ILE A 108 -8.01 -10.46 2.69
C ILE A 108 -7.89 -10.31 1.18
N VAL A 109 -7.54 -11.40 0.48
CA VAL A 109 -7.46 -11.41 -0.99
C VAL A 109 -8.81 -11.09 -1.61
N THR A 110 -9.90 -11.67 -1.09
CA THR A 110 -11.27 -11.41 -1.53
C THR A 110 -11.63 -9.93 -1.36
N ALA A 111 -11.34 -9.33 -0.21
CA ALA A 111 -11.59 -7.92 0.08
C ALA A 111 -10.78 -6.95 -0.81
N SER A 112 -9.64 -7.40 -1.33
CA SER A 112 -8.73 -6.57 -2.14
C SER A 112 -9.03 -6.61 -3.64
N ARG A 113 -9.84 -7.54 -4.13
CA ARG A 113 -10.10 -7.76 -5.55
C ARG A 113 -11.54 -7.45 -5.95
N TYR A 114 -11.70 -6.98 -7.17
CA TYR A 114 -13.03 -6.78 -7.77
C TYR A 114 -13.67 -8.11 -8.22
N PRO A 115 -15.00 -8.17 -8.32
CA PRO A 115 -15.69 -9.30 -8.95
C PRO A 115 -15.14 -9.60 -10.36
N PRO A 116 -15.06 -10.86 -10.80
CA PRO A 116 -15.49 -12.08 -10.09
C PRO A 116 -14.45 -12.68 -9.13
N HIS A 117 -13.28 -12.06 -8.97
CA HIS A 117 -12.16 -12.58 -8.18
C HIS A 117 -12.17 -12.14 -6.70
N GLY A 118 -13.12 -11.31 -6.31
CA GLY A 118 -13.33 -10.82 -4.96
C GLY A 118 -14.64 -10.07 -4.83
N ASP A 119 -14.78 -9.31 -3.73
CA ASP A 119 -16.01 -8.56 -3.38
C ASP A 119 -15.76 -7.05 -3.14
N ARG A 120 -14.59 -6.54 -3.56
CA ARG A 120 -14.29 -5.11 -3.47
C ARG A 120 -15.31 -4.30 -4.27
N GLY A 121 -15.98 -3.34 -3.61
CA GLY A 121 -16.86 -2.38 -4.26
C GLY A 121 -16.08 -1.39 -5.13
N ILE A 122 -16.70 -0.87 -6.17
CA ILE A 122 -16.14 0.19 -7.01
C ILE A 122 -16.50 1.53 -6.39
N GLY A 123 -15.48 2.27 -5.95
CA GLY A 123 -15.59 3.64 -5.47
C GLY A 123 -14.50 4.49 -6.12
N GLY A 124 -14.79 5.77 -6.39
CA GLY A 124 -13.84 6.72 -6.96
C GLY A 124 -13.51 7.81 -5.97
N ALA A 125 -12.50 7.60 -5.11
CA ALA A 125 -12.05 8.60 -4.15
C ALA A 125 -10.82 9.40 -4.64
N ARG A 126 -10.18 8.95 -5.74
CA ARG A 126 -8.95 9.54 -6.27
C ARG A 126 -8.97 9.58 -7.81
#